data_58fc25d7cd1213ec6003430c8dbe2abd
#
_entry.id   58fc25d7cd1213ec6003430c8dbe2abd
#
_cell.length_a   1.000
_cell.length_b   1.000
_cell.length_c   1.000
_cell.angle_alpha   90.00
_cell.angle_beta   90.00
_cell.angle_gamma   90.00
#
_symmetry.space_group_name_H-M   'P 1'
#
loop_
_entity.id
_entity.type
_entity.pdbx_description
1 polymer ?
#
loop_
_entity_poly.entity_id
_entity_poly.type
_entity_poly.pdbx_seq_one_letter_code
_entity_poly.pdbx_strand_id
1 'polypeptide(L)'
;KYRELLTSSRSGINMTKRQLHQKDQIITPLIEHGQSPYQILINHPELDMSVRSMYSYIDKGLFSARNVDLKRQAKFKPRKCHKTQIKNRAVFENRTYSDFCSLELESFVEMDTVKSSRDSQKTLLTMLFTKEKLFLAFLLNRCSKGAVRSVFDRLEKRMGTYDFISVFEYILTDRGSEFGDPESLETGINGIERSSIYYCDPMRSGQKGALEQTHTMLQMILPKGTSFEFLTQWDVNLIVNHINSTPRESLDGRTPYSVALETLGEDMLKAFQLKPIDPDEVNLTPKLIRFNK
;
A
#
# COMPACT_ATOMS: atom_id res chain seq x y z
N LYS A 1 31.26 30.40 -22.49
CA LYS A 1 31.81 29.59 -23.63
C LYS A 1 32.20 28.16 -23.23
N TYR A 2 33.12 27.91 -22.26
CA TYR A 2 33.53 26.55 -21.89
C TYR A 2 32.41 25.75 -21.23
N ARG A 3 31.61 26.36 -20.32
CA ARG A 3 30.41 25.73 -19.73
C ARG A 3 29.33 25.47 -20.78
N GLU A 4 29.13 26.34 -21.74
CA GLU A 4 28.18 26.19 -22.85
C GLU A 4 28.57 25.02 -23.77
N LEU A 5 29.87 24.88 -24.08
CA LEU A 5 30.42 23.77 -24.85
C LEU A 5 30.25 22.42 -24.11
N LEU A 6 30.49 22.39 -22.79
CA LEU A 6 30.26 21.18 -21.98
C LEU A 6 28.78 20.86 -21.86
N THR A 7 27.91 21.84 -21.83
CA THR A 7 26.45 21.62 -21.77
C THR A 7 25.93 21.17 -23.12
N SER A 8 26.41 21.76 -24.23
CA SER A 8 26.00 21.35 -25.58
C SER A 8 26.50 19.94 -25.96
N SER A 9 27.71 19.55 -25.51
CA SER A 9 28.23 18.20 -25.74
C SER A 9 27.52 17.13 -24.93
N ARG A 10 26.82 17.51 -23.83
CA ARG A 10 25.99 16.62 -22.99
C ARG A 10 24.51 16.72 -23.33
N SER A 11 24.11 17.62 -24.24
CA SER A 11 22.71 17.84 -24.64
C SER A 11 22.30 16.93 -25.79
N GLY A 12 22.51 15.63 -25.66
CA GLY A 12 22.10 14.65 -26.66
C GLY A 12 21.35 13.45 -26.06
N ILE A 13 20.69 12.69 -26.90
CA ILE A 13 20.18 11.37 -26.56
C ILE A 13 21.30 10.39 -26.91
N ASN A 14 21.83 9.67 -25.90
CA ASN A 14 22.87 8.68 -26.13
C ASN A 14 22.28 7.35 -26.66
N MET A 15 21.41 7.43 -27.66
CA MET A 15 20.82 6.26 -28.31
C MET A 15 20.28 6.60 -29.70
N THR A 16 20.21 5.58 -30.57
CA THR A 16 19.63 5.69 -31.91
C THR A 16 18.10 5.79 -31.86
N LYS A 17 17.48 6.30 -32.93
CA LYS A 17 16.01 6.33 -33.05
C LYS A 17 15.40 4.94 -32.93
N ARG A 18 16.06 3.89 -33.46
CA ARG A 18 15.60 2.52 -33.36
C ARG A 18 15.59 2.00 -31.91
N GLN A 19 16.68 2.26 -31.17
CA GLN A 19 16.75 1.91 -29.74
C GLN A 19 15.70 2.65 -28.91
N LEU A 20 15.50 3.95 -29.21
CA LEU A 20 14.47 4.74 -28.54
C LEU A 20 13.08 4.13 -28.75
N HIS A 21 12.75 3.78 -30.01
CA HIS A 21 11.46 3.15 -30.32
C HIS A 21 11.29 1.80 -29.63
N GLN A 22 12.32 0.95 -29.62
CA GLN A 22 12.26 -0.35 -28.91
C GLN A 22 12.02 -0.16 -27.41
N LYS A 23 12.68 0.79 -26.76
CA LYS A 23 12.45 1.11 -25.34
C LYS A 23 11.06 1.70 -25.10
N ASP A 24 10.56 2.53 -26.00
CA ASP A 24 9.23 3.13 -25.90
C ASP A 24 8.11 2.07 -25.93
N GLN A 25 8.27 1.01 -26.72
CA GLN A 25 7.32 -0.11 -26.77
C GLN A 25 7.17 -0.85 -25.44
N ILE A 26 8.20 -0.83 -24.58
CA ILE A 26 8.15 -1.41 -23.24
C ILE A 26 7.69 -0.36 -22.21
N ILE A 27 8.29 0.83 -22.23
CA ILE A 27 8.12 1.84 -21.21
C ILE A 27 6.71 2.43 -21.21
N THR A 28 6.19 2.80 -22.39
CA THR A 28 4.90 3.52 -22.48
C THR A 28 3.73 2.71 -21.94
N PRO A 29 3.50 1.44 -22.31
CA PRO A 29 2.40 0.65 -21.77
C PRO A 29 2.48 0.48 -20.25
N LEU A 30 3.68 0.29 -19.69
CA LEU A 30 3.88 0.13 -18.25
C LEU A 30 3.60 1.42 -17.47
N ILE A 31 3.97 2.58 -18.02
CA ILE A 31 3.59 3.89 -17.46
C ILE A 31 2.09 4.07 -17.49
N GLU A 32 1.41 3.71 -18.58
CA GLU A 32 -0.04 3.75 -18.71
C GLU A 32 -0.76 2.81 -17.73
N HIS A 33 -0.12 1.71 -17.33
CA HIS A 33 -0.56 0.85 -16.22
C HIS A 33 -0.28 1.45 -14.84
N GLY A 34 0.27 2.66 -14.76
CA GLY A 34 0.55 3.37 -13.52
C GLY A 34 1.82 2.91 -12.82
N GLN A 35 2.72 2.20 -13.49
CA GLN A 35 4.03 1.87 -12.95
C GLN A 35 4.95 3.11 -12.96
N SER A 36 5.81 3.24 -11.96
CA SER A 36 6.79 4.32 -11.91
C SER A 36 8.05 3.96 -12.71
N PRO A 37 8.83 4.94 -13.20
CA PRO A 37 10.12 4.68 -13.83
C PRO A 37 11.06 3.78 -13.01
N TYR A 38 11.04 3.90 -11.67
CA TYR A 38 11.82 3.02 -10.80
C TYR A 38 11.38 1.55 -10.91
N GLN A 39 10.08 1.29 -10.84
CA GLN A 39 9.51 -0.06 -10.93
C GLN A 39 9.81 -0.70 -12.29
N ILE A 40 9.66 0.06 -13.37
CA ILE A 40 9.94 -0.42 -14.73
C ILE A 40 11.41 -0.82 -14.84
N LEU A 41 12.36 -0.02 -14.36
CA LEU A 41 13.78 -0.31 -14.50
C LEU A 41 14.26 -1.46 -13.63
N ILE A 42 13.62 -1.71 -12.49
CA ILE A 42 13.90 -2.89 -11.67
C ILE A 42 13.46 -4.16 -12.39
N ASN A 43 12.29 -4.14 -13.02
CA ASN A 43 11.74 -5.29 -13.74
C ASN A 43 12.40 -5.51 -15.11
N HIS A 44 12.91 -4.43 -15.75
CA HIS A 44 13.50 -4.41 -17.09
C HIS A 44 14.92 -3.86 -17.09
N PRO A 45 15.91 -4.59 -16.51
CA PRO A 45 17.31 -4.16 -16.49
C PRO A 45 17.91 -4.02 -17.90
N GLU A 46 17.35 -4.71 -18.91
CA GLU A 46 17.76 -4.62 -20.31
C GLU A 46 17.53 -3.24 -20.93
N LEU A 47 16.69 -2.40 -20.32
CA LEU A 47 16.52 -1.01 -20.75
C LEU A 47 17.79 -0.19 -20.57
N ASP A 48 18.72 -0.61 -19.73
CA ASP A 48 20.04 0.01 -19.51
C ASP A 48 19.98 1.54 -19.50
N MET A 49 19.24 2.11 -18.55
CA MET A 49 19.11 3.54 -18.36
C MET A 49 18.83 3.88 -16.89
N SER A 50 19.12 5.11 -16.49
CA SER A 50 18.83 5.57 -15.14
C SER A 50 17.38 6.07 -15.02
N VAL A 51 16.82 6.00 -13.80
CA VAL A 51 15.51 6.59 -13.47
C VAL A 51 15.46 8.07 -13.89
N ARG A 52 16.53 8.82 -13.64
CA ARG A 52 16.64 10.23 -14.01
C ARG A 52 16.60 10.44 -15.52
N SER A 53 17.26 9.56 -16.28
CA SER A 53 17.24 9.61 -17.75
C SER A 53 15.85 9.35 -18.28
N MET A 54 15.12 8.37 -17.72
CA MET A 54 13.75 8.07 -18.12
C MET A 54 12.82 9.26 -17.90
N TYR A 55 12.85 9.88 -16.70
CA TYR A 55 12.08 11.11 -16.46
C TYR A 55 12.44 12.24 -17.43
N SER A 56 13.74 12.44 -17.70
CA SER A 56 14.20 13.49 -18.64
C SER A 56 13.71 13.22 -20.07
N TYR A 57 13.63 11.96 -20.49
CA TYR A 57 13.19 11.61 -21.85
C TYR A 57 11.67 11.73 -21.99
N ILE A 58 10.91 11.39 -20.95
CA ILE A 58 9.46 11.64 -20.90
C ILE A 58 9.18 13.15 -20.94
N ASP A 59 9.90 13.94 -20.14
CA ASP A 59 9.76 15.41 -20.10
C ASP A 59 10.07 16.07 -21.44
N LYS A 60 11.08 15.58 -22.16
CA LYS A 60 11.44 16.03 -23.51
C LYS A 60 10.51 15.50 -24.61
N GLY A 61 9.56 14.66 -24.27
CA GLY A 61 8.61 14.06 -25.20
C GLY A 61 9.23 13.07 -26.18
N LEU A 62 10.30 12.38 -25.78
CA LEU A 62 11.00 11.41 -26.61
C LEU A 62 10.33 10.04 -26.64
N PHE A 63 9.61 9.70 -25.56
CA PHE A 63 8.71 8.55 -25.50
C PHE A 63 7.26 8.96 -25.83
N SER A 64 6.43 8.01 -26.15
CA SER A 64 4.99 8.23 -26.36
C SER A 64 4.28 8.61 -25.08
N ALA A 65 4.69 8.03 -23.93
CA ALA A 65 4.29 8.45 -22.61
C ALA A 65 4.64 9.91 -22.33
N ARG A 66 3.74 10.61 -21.63
CA ARG A 66 3.87 12.04 -21.29
C ARG A 66 3.89 12.23 -19.78
N ASN A 67 4.28 13.43 -19.34
CA ASN A 67 4.26 13.79 -17.93
C ASN A 67 2.87 13.61 -17.29
N VAL A 68 1.78 13.71 -18.05
CA VAL A 68 0.41 13.50 -17.56
C VAL A 68 0.15 12.03 -17.17
N ASP A 69 0.88 11.09 -17.75
CA ASP A 69 0.74 9.67 -17.49
C ASP A 69 1.51 9.21 -16.24
N LEU A 70 2.42 10.06 -15.75
CA LEU A 70 3.21 9.79 -14.56
C LEU A 70 2.39 9.98 -13.26
N LYS A 71 2.76 9.21 -12.25
CA LYS A 71 2.19 9.35 -10.90
C LYS A 71 2.49 10.74 -10.31
N ARG A 72 1.50 11.43 -9.79
CA ARG A 72 1.62 12.65 -8.97
C ARG A 72 2.31 13.84 -9.61
N GLN A 73 1.57 14.59 -10.36
CA GLN A 73 2.04 15.86 -10.92
C GLN A 73 1.71 17.10 -10.09
N ALA A 74 0.67 17.06 -9.28
CA ALA A 74 0.21 18.21 -8.51
C ALA A 74 0.33 17.99 -7.00
N LYS A 75 1.00 18.92 -6.30
CA LYS A 75 0.96 19.03 -4.83
C LYS A 75 -0.24 19.90 -4.46
N PHE A 76 -1.26 19.30 -3.84
CA PHE A 76 -2.38 20.05 -3.29
C PHE A 76 -2.01 20.65 -1.94
N LYS A 77 -2.39 21.92 -1.69
CA LYS A 77 -2.27 22.51 -0.35
C LYS A 77 -3.16 21.72 0.62
N PRO A 78 -2.64 21.34 1.79
CA PRO A 78 -3.44 20.67 2.80
C PRO A 78 -4.61 21.58 3.22
N ARG A 79 -5.80 20.98 3.35
CA ARG A 79 -6.96 21.70 3.91
C ARG A 79 -6.71 21.98 5.39
N LYS A 80 -7.12 23.16 5.88
CA LYS A 80 -7.13 23.46 7.32
C LYS A 80 -8.02 22.44 8.02
N CYS A 81 -7.45 21.65 8.92
CA CYS A 81 -8.21 20.73 9.76
C CYS A 81 -8.98 21.51 10.83
N HIS A 82 -10.26 21.18 11.01
CA HIS A 82 -11.00 21.61 12.18
C HIS A 82 -10.49 20.86 13.42
N LYS A 83 -10.29 21.57 14.54
CA LYS A 83 -9.90 20.96 15.81
C LYS A 83 -11.05 20.04 16.28
N THR A 84 -10.82 18.74 16.25
CA THR A 84 -11.73 17.75 16.83
C THR A 84 -11.42 17.63 18.31
N GLN A 85 -12.45 17.58 19.17
CA GLN A 85 -12.25 17.33 20.60
C GLN A 85 -11.69 15.93 20.82
N ILE A 86 -10.56 15.86 21.47
CA ILE A 86 -9.89 14.59 21.82
C ILE A 86 -10.61 14.04 23.06
N LYS A 87 -11.30 12.93 22.92
CA LYS A 87 -11.88 12.19 24.04
C LYS A 87 -10.87 11.16 24.53
N ASN A 88 -10.27 11.41 25.70
CA ASN A 88 -9.53 10.36 26.41
C ASN A 88 -10.54 9.33 26.93
N ARG A 89 -10.36 8.07 26.52
CA ARG A 89 -11.13 6.93 27.00
C ARG A 89 -10.20 6.04 27.82
N ALA A 90 -10.69 5.49 28.93
CA ALA A 90 -9.96 4.53 29.75
C ALA A 90 -9.46 3.31 28.95
N VAL A 91 -10.14 2.96 27.89
CA VAL A 91 -9.77 1.90 26.94
C VAL A 91 -8.36 2.04 26.36
N PHE A 92 -7.80 3.25 26.35
CA PHE A 92 -6.47 3.51 25.78
C PHE A 92 -5.34 3.54 26.85
N GLU A 93 -5.66 3.30 28.13
CA GLU A 93 -4.66 3.21 29.18
C GLU A 93 -3.76 2.00 28.97
N ASN A 94 -2.45 2.17 29.16
CA ASN A 94 -1.40 1.17 28.93
C ASN A 94 -1.31 0.67 27.47
N ARG A 95 -1.91 1.41 26.53
CA ARG A 95 -1.94 1.07 25.08
C ARG A 95 -1.60 2.29 24.24
N THR A 96 -0.87 3.24 24.82
CA THR A 96 -0.50 4.49 24.14
C THR A 96 0.63 4.27 23.14
N TYR A 97 0.84 5.23 22.27
CA TYR A 97 1.99 5.21 21.37
C TYR A 97 3.33 5.20 22.13
N SER A 98 3.39 5.84 23.30
CA SER A 98 4.56 5.80 24.16
C SER A 98 4.83 4.38 24.68
N ASP A 99 3.79 3.67 25.13
CA ASP A 99 3.90 2.28 25.58
C ASP A 99 4.36 1.39 24.44
N PHE A 100 3.81 1.59 23.24
CA PHE A 100 4.22 0.89 22.03
C PHE A 100 5.70 1.13 21.69
N CYS A 101 6.18 2.37 21.73
CA CYS A 101 7.59 2.68 21.44
C CYS A 101 8.55 2.05 22.46
N SER A 102 8.13 1.84 23.71
CA SER A 102 8.97 1.19 24.72
C SER A 102 9.23 -0.30 24.48
N LEU A 103 8.48 -0.92 23.58
CA LEU A 103 8.67 -2.32 23.18
C LEU A 103 9.83 -2.53 22.19
N GLU A 104 10.33 -1.46 21.56
CA GLU A 104 11.44 -1.49 20.59
C GLU A 104 11.29 -2.57 19.50
N LEU A 105 10.08 -2.72 18.95
CA LEU A 105 9.73 -3.79 18.01
C LEU A 105 10.35 -3.58 16.63
N GLU A 106 10.96 -4.63 16.08
CA GLU A 106 11.47 -4.65 14.71
C GLU A 106 10.35 -4.85 13.68
N SER A 107 9.29 -5.55 14.06
CA SER A 107 8.15 -5.88 13.19
C SER A 107 6.84 -5.76 13.95
N PHE A 108 5.85 -5.16 13.30
CA PHE A 108 4.48 -5.03 13.80
C PHE A 108 3.54 -4.78 12.63
N VAL A 109 2.25 -4.80 12.90
CA VAL A 109 1.21 -4.52 11.89
C VAL A 109 0.63 -3.12 12.13
N GLU A 110 0.68 -2.26 11.11
CA GLU A 110 -0.12 -1.03 11.09
C GLU A 110 -1.53 -1.35 10.58
N MET A 111 -2.56 -0.88 11.26
CA MET A 111 -3.96 -1.11 10.89
C MET A 111 -4.73 0.21 10.79
N ASP A 112 -5.62 0.30 9.78
CA ASP A 112 -6.45 1.48 9.52
C ASP A 112 -7.72 1.10 8.75
N THR A 113 -8.63 2.06 8.59
CA THR A 113 -9.79 1.93 7.69
C THR A 113 -9.78 2.97 6.59
N VAL A 114 -10.10 2.53 5.36
CA VAL A 114 -10.31 3.41 4.22
C VAL A 114 -11.79 3.48 3.90
N LYS A 115 -12.37 4.67 4.05
CA LYS A 115 -13.81 4.91 3.83
C LYS A 115 -14.14 5.05 2.35
N SER A 116 -15.28 4.52 1.97
CA SER A 116 -15.93 4.69 0.69
C SER A 116 -16.44 6.13 0.47
N SER A 117 -17.07 6.40 -0.67
CA SER A 117 -17.89 7.58 -0.88
C SER A 117 -19.05 7.67 0.12
N ARG A 118 -19.68 8.84 0.22
CA ARG A 118 -20.72 9.09 1.24
C ARG A 118 -22.01 8.26 1.06
N ASP A 119 -22.24 7.76 -0.13
CA ASP A 119 -23.40 6.95 -0.53
C ASP A 119 -23.25 5.46 -0.25
N SER A 120 -22.09 5.01 0.23
CA SER A 120 -21.84 3.61 0.60
C SER A 120 -21.39 3.49 2.06
N GLN A 121 -21.87 2.44 2.74
CA GLN A 121 -21.45 2.11 4.10
C GLN A 121 -20.22 1.18 4.12
N LYS A 122 -19.85 0.60 2.97
CA LYS A 122 -18.71 -0.28 2.87
C LYS A 122 -17.40 0.45 3.15
N THR A 123 -16.48 -0.24 3.76
CA THR A 123 -15.18 0.28 4.20
C THR A 123 -14.13 -0.80 3.99
N LEU A 124 -12.91 -0.43 3.68
CA LEU A 124 -11.79 -1.36 3.68
C LEU A 124 -11.08 -1.30 5.04
N LEU A 125 -10.97 -2.44 5.72
CA LEU A 125 -9.98 -2.63 6.78
C LEU A 125 -8.65 -2.93 6.10
N THR A 126 -7.62 -2.17 6.40
CA THR A 126 -6.29 -2.31 5.80
C THR A 126 -5.27 -2.61 6.88
N MET A 127 -4.33 -3.49 6.56
CA MET A 127 -3.24 -3.89 7.44
C MET A 127 -1.93 -3.89 6.64
N LEU A 128 -0.84 -3.48 7.28
CA LEU A 128 0.48 -3.50 6.68
C LEU A 128 1.48 -4.12 7.67
N PHE A 129 2.12 -5.19 7.28
CA PHE A 129 3.29 -5.73 7.97
C PHE A 129 4.49 -4.82 7.70
N THR A 130 5.00 -4.19 8.74
CA THR A 130 5.99 -3.11 8.58
C THR A 130 7.34 -3.59 8.07
N LYS A 131 7.75 -4.82 8.39
CA LYS A 131 8.99 -5.43 7.94
C LYS A 131 8.95 -5.79 6.45
N GLU A 132 7.98 -6.56 6.03
CA GLU A 132 7.80 -7.05 4.67
C GLU A 132 7.17 -6.02 3.74
N LYS A 133 6.62 -4.92 4.28
CA LYS A 133 5.76 -3.98 3.56
C LYS A 133 4.54 -4.66 2.91
N LEU A 134 4.18 -5.84 3.43
CA LEU A 134 3.06 -6.63 2.92
C LEU A 134 1.74 -5.99 3.30
N PHE A 135 0.94 -5.71 2.30
CA PHE A 135 -0.36 -5.05 2.46
C PHE A 135 -1.50 -6.06 2.38
N LEU A 136 -2.43 -5.98 3.30
CA LEU A 136 -3.69 -6.72 3.28
C LEU A 136 -4.87 -5.74 3.32
N ALA A 137 -5.98 -6.11 2.69
CA ALA A 137 -7.22 -5.35 2.77
C ALA A 137 -8.44 -6.28 2.79
N PHE A 138 -9.43 -5.92 3.61
CA PHE A 138 -10.65 -6.68 3.81
C PHE A 138 -11.86 -5.76 3.64
N LEU A 139 -12.81 -6.20 2.81
CA LEU A 139 -14.05 -5.46 2.59
C LEU A 139 -15.01 -5.68 3.76
N LEU A 140 -15.37 -4.60 4.43
CA LEU A 140 -16.37 -4.57 5.48
C LEU A 140 -17.66 -3.99 4.91
N ASN A 141 -18.80 -4.65 5.15
CA ASN A 141 -20.12 -4.11 4.78
C ASN A 141 -20.47 -2.86 5.58
N ARG A 142 -19.93 -2.72 6.79
CA ARG A 142 -20.09 -1.58 7.67
C ARG A 142 -18.85 -1.41 8.53
N CYS A 143 -18.44 -0.17 8.76
CA CYS A 143 -17.36 0.18 9.67
C CYS A 143 -17.84 0.03 11.12
N SER A 144 -17.55 -1.11 11.75
CA SER A 144 -17.96 -1.40 13.13
C SER A 144 -16.97 -2.33 13.83
N LYS A 145 -16.96 -2.29 15.18
CA LYS A 145 -16.13 -3.17 16.03
C LYS A 145 -16.32 -4.65 15.68
N GLY A 146 -17.59 -5.09 15.56
CA GLY A 146 -17.92 -6.48 15.22
C GLY A 146 -17.46 -6.89 13.83
N ALA A 147 -17.47 -5.98 12.85
CA ALA A 147 -16.96 -6.27 11.51
C ALA A 147 -15.43 -6.44 11.51
N VAL A 148 -14.70 -5.62 12.26
CA VAL A 148 -13.24 -5.76 12.43
C VAL A 148 -12.92 -7.07 13.14
N ARG A 149 -13.58 -7.36 14.29
CA ARG A 149 -13.43 -8.63 15.00
C ARG A 149 -13.66 -9.85 14.09
N SER A 150 -14.70 -9.81 13.27
CA SER A 150 -15.02 -10.91 12.34
C SER A 150 -13.92 -11.17 11.31
N VAL A 151 -13.12 -10.14 10.94
CA VAL A 151 -11.94 -10.34 10.09
C VAL A 151 -10.85 -11.09 10.84
N PHE A 152 -10.57 -10.70 12.09
CA PHE A 152 -9.59 -11.37 12.95
C PHE A 152 -9.98 -12.85 13.17
N ASP A 153 -11.23 -13.11 13.57
CA ASP A 153 -11.74 -14.45 13.82
C ASP A 153 -11.66 -15.34 12.56
N ARG A 154 -11.94 -14.76 11.39
CA ARG A 154 -11.85 -15.46 10.11
C ARG A 154 -10.40 -15.76 9.70
N LEU A 155 -9.48 -14.85 9.96
CA LEU A 155 -8.05 -15.05 9.70
C LEU A 155 -7.50 -16.12 10.64
N GLU A 156 -7.77 -16.03 11.95
CA GLU A 156 -7.35 -17.01 12.95
C GLU A 156 -7.90 -18.41 12.64
N LYS A 157 -9.18 -18.49 12.26
CA LYS A 157 -9.78 -19.78 11.87
C LYS A 157 -9.12 -20.39 10.63
N ARG A 158 -8.62 -19.56 9.71
CA ARG A 158 -8.01 -20.03 8.46
C ARG A 158 -6.58 -20.51 8.63
N MET A 159 -5.80 -19.82 9.44
CA MET A 159 -4.37 -20.10 9.61
C MET A 159 -4.05 -20.87 10.90
N GLY A 160 -4.97 -20.89 11.87
CA GLY A 160 -4.73 -21.42 13.20
C GLY A 160 -4.28 -20.35 14.19
N THR A 161 -4.52 -20.58 15.48
CA THR A 161 -4.26 -19.60 16.53
C THR A 161 -2.77 -19.25 16.66
N TYR A 162 -1.88 -20.24 16.62
CA TYR A 162 -0.45 -20.02 16.79
C TYR A 162 0.17 -19.26 15.61
N ASP A 163 -0.21 -19.60 14.39
CA ASP A 163 0.24 -18.90 13.19
C ASP A 163 -0.31 -17.47 13.16
N PHE A 164 -1.56 -17.26 13.63
CA PHE A 164 -2.11 -15.92 13.77
C PHE A 164 -1.29 -15.08 14.77
N ILE A 165 -0.99 -15.62 15.97
CA ILE A 165 -0.18 -14.95 16.99
C ILE A 165 1.19 -14.57 16.42
N SER A 166 1.86 -15.48 15.69
CA SER A 166 3.21 -15.25 15.18
C SER A 166 3.32 -14.06 14.24
N VAL A 167 2.24 -13.64 13.57
CA VAL A 167 2.25 -12.55 12.59
C VAL A 167 1.44 -11.33 13.00
N PHE A 168 0.48 -11.46 13.94
CA PHE A 168 -0.38 -10.38 14.42
C PHE A 168 -0.19 -10.05 15.91
N GLU A 169 0.96 -10.40 16.49
CA GLU A 169 1.26 -10.21 17.91
C GLU A 169 1.10 -8.75 18.34
N TYR A 170 1.66 -7.80 17.59
CA TYR A 170 1.59 -6.38 17.89
C TYR A 170 0.95 -5.60 16.76
N ILE A 171 -0.10 -4.83 17.08
CA ILE A 171 -0.86 -4.05 16.10
C ILE A 171 -0.96 -2.60 16.57
N LEU A 172 -0.54 -1.68 15.69
CA LEU A 172 -0.66 -0.25 15.90
C LEU A 172 -1.81 0.31 15.05
N THR A 173 -2.78 0.97 15.69
CA THR A 173 -3.94 1.55 15.00
C THR A 173 -4.24 2.97 15.47
N ASP A 174 -5.21 3.64 14.86
CA ASP A 174 -5.72 4.91 15.37
C ASP A 174 -6.83 4.70 16.43
N ARG A 175 -7.33 5.80 16.99
CA ARG A 175 -8.41 5.78 17.98
C ARG A 175 -9.81 5.78 17.32
N GLY A 176 -9.96 5.14 16.17
CA GLY A 176 -11.24 4.98 15.49
C GLY A 176 -12.27 4.25 16.36
N SER A 177 -13.55 4.56 16.17
CA SER A 177 -14.61 3.91 16.96
C SER A 177 -14.70 2.41 16.71
N GLU A 178 -14.32 1.97 15.52
CA GLU A 178 -14.24 0.58 15.09
C GLU A 178 -13.13 -0.23 15.81
N PHE A 179 -12.11 0.45 16.32
CA PHE A 179 -11.00 -0.14 17.07
C PHE A 179 -11.14 0.07 18.59
N GLY A 180 -12.24 0.67 19.04
CA GLY A 180 -12.47 1.03 20.45
C GLY A 180 -12.93 -0.13 21.34
N ASP A 181 -12.56 -1.37 21.02
CA ASP A 181 -12.81 -2.59 21.78
C ASP A 181 -11.60 -3.52 21.61
N PRO A 182 -10.45 -3.17 22.21
CA PRO A 182 -9.23 -3.96 22.05
C PRO A 182 -9.36 -5.37 22.62
N GLU A 183 -10.03 -5.55 23.75
CA GLU A 183 -10.20 -6.87 24.38
C GLU A 183 -10.83 -7.89 23.42
N SER A 184 -11.83 -7.48 22.65
CA SER A 184 -12.45 -8.36 21.66
C SER A 184 -11.55 -8.68 20.47
N LEU A 185 -10.58 -7.85 20.15
CA LEU A 185 -9.60 -8.10 19.09
C LEU A 185 -8.44 -8.95 19.60
N GLU A 186 -8.03 -8.75 20.85
CA GLU A 186 -6.94 -9.45 21.49
C GLU A 186 -7.32 -10.87 21.90
N THR A 187 -8.60 -11.12 22.22
CA THR A 187 -9.07 -12.45 22.61
C THR A 187 -9.46 -13.24 21.36
N GLY A 188 -8.77 -14.36 21.13
CA GLY A 188 -9.02 -15.29 20.04
C GLY A 188 -10.30 -16.10 20.20
N ILE A 189 -10.64 -16.87 19.16
CA ILE A 189 -11.86 -17.72 19.14
C ILE A 189 -11.85 -18.82 20.22
N ASN A 190 -10.66 -19.21 20.67
CA ASN A 190 -10.46 -20.20 21.72
C ASN A 190 -10.26 -19.57 23.11
N GLY A 191 -10.46 -18.26 23.27
CA GLY A 191 -10.20 -17.54 24.52
C GLY A 191 -8.72 -17.31 24.83
N ILE A 192 -7.82 -17.65 23.90
CA ILE A 192 -6.38 -17.39 24.02
C ILE A 192 -6.11 -15.97 23.56
N GLU A 193 -5.21 -15.26 24.22
CA GLU A 193 -4.73 -13.96 23.78
C GLU A 193 -3.96 -14.12 22.45
N ARG A 194 -4.40 -13.37 21.40
CA ARG A 194 -3.87 -13.51 20.05
C ARG A 194 -3.14 -12.29 19.50
N SER A 195 -3.31 -11.14 20.13
CA SER A 195 -2.71 -9.87 19.70
C SER A 195 -2.65 -8.87 20.84
N SER A 196 -1.77 -7.88 20.73
CA SER A 196 -1.73 -6.71 21.60
C SER A 196 -1.98 -5.45 20.76
N ILE A 197 -3.03 -4.70 21.08
CA ILE A 197 -3.46 -3.52 20.31
C ILE A 197 -2.95 -2.24 20.95
N TYR A 198 -2.22 -1.42 20.19
CA TYR A 198 -1.72 -0.12 20.59
C TYR A 198 -2.30 0.99 19.70
N TYR A 199 -2.34 2.21 20.25
CA TYR A 199 -3.02 3.32 19.61
C TYR A 199 -2.08 4.50 19.38
N CYS A 200 -2.12 5.03 18.16
CA CYS A 200 -1.46 6.29 17.83
C CYS A 200 -2.00 7.45 18.67
N ASP A 201 -1.18 8.48 18.82
CA ASP A 201 -1.64 9.74 19.39
C ASP A 201 -2.70 10.38 18.48
N PRO A 202 -3.66 11.08 19.08
CA PRO A 202 -4.68 11.77 18.29
C PRO A 202 -4.06 12.76 17.30
N MET A 203 -4.53 12.75 16.06
CA MET A 203 -4.10 13.64 14.96
C MET A 203 -2.61 13.51 14.55
N ARG A 204 -1.95 12.42 14.92
CA ARG A 204 -0.57 12.11 14.51
C ARG A 204 -0.54 10.95 13.51
N SER A 205 -1.08 11.19 12.32
CA SER A 205 -1.13 10.20 11.24
C SER A 205 0.25 9.68 10.83
N GLY A 206 1.29 10.51 10.92
CA GLY A 206 2.66 10.11 10.60
C GLY A 206 3.23 8.97 11.46
N GLN A 207 2.56 8.59 12.56
CA GLN A 207 2.93 7.42 13.38
C GLN A 207 2.59 6.08 12.68
N LYS A 208 1.78 6.09 11.60
CA LYS A 208 1.49 4.96 10.69
C LYS A 208 1.98 5.27 9.27
N GLY A 209 3.21 5.74 9.14
CA GLY A 209 3.73 6.28 7.87
C GLY A 209 3.84 5.24 6.75
N ALA A 210 4.11 3.98 7.07
CA ALA A 210 4.27 2.94 6.08
C ALA A 210 2.91 2.56 5.43
N LEU A 211 1.86 2.45 6.25
CA LEU A 211 0.51 2.19 5.75
C LEU A 211 -0.04 3.38 4.97
N GLU A 212 0.18 4.64 5.43
CA GLU A 212 -0.22 5.84 4.69
C GLU A 212 0.44 5.92 3.31
N GLN A 213 1.72 5.57 3.20
CA GLN A 213 2.40 5.48 1.92
C GLN A 213 1.74 4.44 1.01
N THR A 214 1.37 3.28 1.54
CA THR A 214 0.68 2.23 0.77
C THR A 214 -0.74 2.65 0.38
N HIS A 215 -1.45 3.39 1.24
CA HIS A 215 -2.75 3.98 0.89
C HIS A 215 -2.67 4.90 -0.32
N THR A 216 -1.52 5.53 -0.57
CA THR A 216 -1.37 6.33 -1.80
C THR A 216 -1.40 5.48 -3.07
N MET A 217 -0.91 4.24 -3.01
CA MET A 217 -1.02 3.30 -4.14
C MET A 217 -2.45 2.76 -4.27
N LEU A 218 -3.09 2.43 -3.15
CA LEU A 218 -4.50 2.07 -3.13
C LEU A 218 -5.37 3.16 -3.77
N GLN A 219 -5.09 4.44 -3.46
CA GLN A 219 -5.82 5.59 -4.03
C GLN A 219 -5.57 5.85 -5.51
N MET A 220 -4.53 5.26 -6.10
CA MET A 220 -4.36 5.30 -7.56
C MET A 220 -5.33 4.35 -8.26
N ILE A 221 -5.64 3.21 -7.63
CA ILE A 221 -6.61 2.23 -8.15
C ILE A 221 -8.04 2.63 -7.73
N LEU A 222 -8.21 3.05 -6.49
CA LEU A 222 -9.49 3.52 -5.90
C LEU A 222 -9.35 5.00 -5.49
N PRO A 223 -9.52 5.96 -6.39
CA PRO A 223 -9.44 7.38 -6.08
C PRO A 223 -10.38 7.79 -4.94
N LYS A 224 -10.03 8.84 -4.21
CA LYS A 224 -10.89 9.39 -3.14
C LYS A 224 -12.28 9.71 -3.68
N GLY A 225 -13.31 9.21 -3.00
CA GLY A 225 -14.70 9.38 -3.41
C GLY A 225 -15.23 8.25 -4.29
N THR A 226 -14.43 7.22 -4.59
CA THR A 226 -14.91 6.00 -5.24
C THR A 226 -15.87 5.26 -4.31
N SER A 227 -17.03 4.86 -4.84
CA SER A 227 -17.98 4.00 -4.12
C SER A 227 -17.48 2.57 -4.05
N PHE A 228 -17.52 1.96 -2.85
CA PHE A 228 -17.17 0.55 -2.66
C PHE A 228 -18.39 -0.37 -2.75
N GLU A 229 -19.57 0.15 -3.09
CA GLU A 229 -20.82 -0.61 -3.09
C GLU A 229 -20.76 -1.85 -3.98
N PHE A 230 -20.14 -1.71 -5.14
CA PHE A 230 -20.01 -2.80 -6.13
C PHE A 230 -18.73 -3.64 -5.95
N LEU A 231 -17.85 -3.29 -5.01
CA LEU A 231 -16.67 -4.09 -4.73
C LEU A 231 -17.05 -5.40 -4.04
N THR A 232 -16.36 -6.45 -4.43
CA THR A 232 -16.32 -7.75 -3.76
C THR A 232 -14.97 -7.94 -3.07
N GLN A 233 -14.86 -8.93 -2.15
CA GLN A 233 -13.56 -9.27 -1.57
C GLN A 233 -12.58 -9.78 -2.63
N TRP A 234 -13.07 -10.38 -3.72
CA TRP A 234 -12.23 -10.82 -4.83
C TRP A 234 -11.56 -9.62 -5.53
N ASP A 235 -12.30 -8.54 -5.78
CA ASP A 235 -11.75 -7.29 -6.34
C ASP A 235 -10.70 -6.69 -5.42
N VAL A 236 -10.96 -6.70 -4.12
CA VAL A 236 -10.00 -6.22 -3.11
C VAL A 236 -8.74 -7.07 -3.10
N ASN A 237 -8.85 -8.40 -3.16
CA ASN A 237 -7.70 -9.29 -3.24
C ASN A 237 -6.89 -9.06 -4.52
N LEU A 238 -7.55 -8.80 -5.65
CA LEU A 238 -6.88 -8.44 -6.89
C LEU A 238 -6.04 -7.15 -6.73
N ILE A 239 -6.64 -6.11 -6.16
CA ILE A 239 -5.93 -4.84 -5.86
C ILE A 239 -4.71 -5.09 -4.97
N VAL A 240 -4.90 -5.86 -3.91
CA VAL A 240 -3.84 -6.20 -2.94
C VAL A 240 -2.69 -6.95 -3.62
N ASN A 241 -3.00 -7.89 -4.51
CA ASN A 241 -1.99 -8.64 -5.27
C ASN A 241 -1.16 -7.72 -6.16
N HIS A 242 -1.77 -6.79 -6.89
CA HIS A 242 -1.03 -5.80 -7.70
C HIS A 242 -0.16 -4.88 -6.85
N ILE A 243 -0.64 -4.41 -5.69
CA ILE A 243 0.12 -3.58 -4.76
C ILE A 243 1.33 -4.35 -4.19
N ASN A 244 1.14 -5.61 -3.79
CA ASN A 244 2.20 -6.45 -3.22
C ASN A 244 3.20 -6.99 -4.25
N SER A 245 2.85 -6.98 -5.54
CA SER A 245 3.74 -7.34 -6.64
C SER A 245 4.52 -6.14 -7.19
N THR A 246 4.45 -4.99 -6.52
CA THR A 246 5.14 -3.77 -6.93
C THR A 246 6.50 -3.65 -6.21
N PRO A 247 7.64 -3.57 -6.93
CA PRO A 247 8.96 -3.37 -6.33
C PRO A 247 9.03 -2.13 -5.45
N ARG A 248 9.71 -2.24 -4.30
CA ARG A 248 9.90 -1.15 -3.33
C ARG A 248 11.37 -0.80 -3.18
N GLU A 249 11.68 0.48 -3.18
CA GLU A 249 13.03 0.98 -2.89
C GLU A 249 13.46 0.60 -1.46
N SER A 250 12.54 0.65 -0.49
CA SER A 250 12.77 0.25 0.91
C SER A 250 12.98 -1.26 1.12
N LEU A 251 12.81 -2.07 0.09
CA LEU A 251 13.09 -3.51 0.06
C LEU A 251 14.17 -3.87 -0.98
N ASP A 252 15.04 -2.92 -1.30
CA ASP A 252 16.12 -3.07 -2.29
C ASP A 252 15.63 -3.55 -3.66
N GLY A 253 14.49 -3.04 -4.11
CA GLY A 253 13.87 -3.39 -5.39
C GLY A 253 13.06 -4.69 -5.37
N ARG A 254 12.99 -5.38 -4.23
CA ARG A 254 12.13 -6.57 -4.09
C ARG A 254 10.67 -6.18 -3.91
N THR A 255 9.77 -7.10 -4.21
CA THR A 255 8.34 -6.93 -3.97
C THR A 255 7.95 -7.34 -2.55
N PRO A 256 6.94 -6.72 -1.92
CA PRO A 256 6.40 -7.18 -0.65
C PRO A 256 6.02 -8.67 -0.66
N TYR A 257 5.47 -9.16 -1.77
CA TYR A 257 5.14 -10.58 -1.93
C TYR A 257 6.38 -11.48 -1.84
N SER A 258 7.47 -11.14 -2.54
CA SER A 258 8.69 -11.96 -2.53
C SER A 258 9.37 -11.99 -1.16
N VAL A 259 9.40 -10.84 -0.46
CA VAL A 259 9.95 -10.78 0.90
C VAL A 259 9.09 -11.59 1.87
N ALA A 260 7.77 -11.44 1.80
CA ALA A 260 6.85 -12.18 2.67
C ALA A 260 6.89 -13.70 2.39
N LEU A 261 7.12 -14.12 1.14
CA LEU A 261 7.30 -15.53 0.81
C LEU A 261 8.51 -16.13 1.53
N GLU A 262 9.61 -15.38 1.63
CA GLU A 262 10.83 -15.81 2.34
C GLU A 262 10.66 -15.80 3.87
N THR A 263 9.96 -14.80 4.42
CA THR A 263 9.87 -14.60 5.88
C THR A 263 8.68 -15.31 6.52
N LEU A 264 7.52 -15.33 5.86
CA LEU A 264 6.28 -15.89 6.38
C LEU A 264 5.94 -17.28 5.78
N GLY A 265 6.51 -17.58 4.62
CA GLY A 265 6.27 -18.85 3.93
C GLY A 265 5.02 -18.85 3.04
N GLU A 266 4.96 -19.86 2.17
CA GLU A 266 3.91 -19.97 1.15
C GLU A 266 2.51 -20.22 1.76
N ASP A 267 2.44 -21.02 2.83
CA ASP A 267 1.16 -21.38 3.45
C ASP A 267 0.48 -20.16 4.11
N MET A 268 1.29 -19.26 4.68
CA MET A 268 0.79 -17.99 5.20
C MET A 268 0.23 -17.09 4.08
N LEU A 269 0.94 -16.99 2.96
CA LEU A 269 0.47 -16.21 1.80
C LEU A 269 -0.82 -16.81 1.19
N LYS A 270 -0.94 -18.13 1.17
CA LYS A 270 -2.19 -18.82 0.78
C LYS A 270 -3.34 -18.52 1.77
N ALA A 271 -3.03 -18.50 3.07
CA ALA A 271 -4.02 -18.15 4.10
C ALA A 271 -4.54 -16.71 3.93
N PHE A 272 -3.66 -15.78 3.50
CA PHE A 272 -4.03 -14.41 3.12
C PHE A 272 -4.69 -14.31 1.75
N GLN A 273 -4.74 -15.38 0.97
CA GLN A 273 -5.25 -15.42 -0.42
C GLN A 273 -4.44 -14.53 -1.37
N LEU A 274 -3.15 -14.42 -1.13
CA LEU A 274 -2.23 -13.64 -1.96
C LEU A 274 -1.67 -14.48 -3.10
N LYS A 275 -1.49 -13.81 -4.25
CA LYS A 275 -0.86 -14.38 -5.45
C LYS A 275 0.07 -13.34 -6.06
N PRO A 276 1.22 -13.75 -6.61
CA PRO A 276 2.06 -12.83 -7.35
C PRO A 276 1.40 -12.46 -8.67
N ILE A 277 1.66 -11.24 -9.12
CA ILE A 277 1.29 -10.75 -10.46
C ILE A 277 2.58 -10.59 -11.27
N ASP A 278 2.52 -10.98 -12.53
CA ASP A 278 3.64 -10.77 -13.44
C ASP A 278 4.02 -9.27 -13.50
N PRO A 279 5.31 -8.93 -13.48
CA PRO A 279 5.75 -7.54 -13.51
C PRO A 279 5.12 -6.69 -14.62
N ASP A 280 4.93 -7.25 -15.81
CA ASP A 280 4.35 -6.54 -16.96
C ASP A 280 2.84 -6.36 -16.84
N GLU A 281 2.18 -7.22 -16.07
CA GLU A 281 0.74 -7.15 -15.82
C GLU A 281 0.37 -6.28 -14.63
N VAL A 282 1.35 -5.83 -13.83
CA VAL A 282 1.06 -4.96 -12.66
C VAL A 282 0.38 -3.68 -13.11
N ASN A 283 -0.86 -3.48 -12.67
CA ASN A 283 -1.69 -2.33 -13.00
C ASN A 283 -2.14 -1.59 -11.73
N LEU A 284 -1.76 -0.33 -11.61
CA LEU A 284 -2.08 0.54 -10.47
C LEU A 284 -3.01 1.70 -10.90
N THR A 285 -3.91 1.44 -11.82
CA THR A 285 -4.88 2.43 -12.30
C THR A 285 -6.31 2.01 -12.00
N PRO A 286 -7.29 2.93 -12.05
CA PRO A 286 -8.70 2.59 -11.86
C PRO A 286 -9.25 1.59 -12.90
N LYS A 287 -8.55 1.40 -14.03
CA LYS A 287 -8.94 0.42 -15.07
C LYS A 287 -8.79 -1.02 -14.61
N LEU A 288 -8.05 -1.28 -13.51
CA LEU A 288 -7.88 -2.61 -12.94
C LEU A 288 -9.22 -3.21 -12.50
N ILE A 289 -10.09 -2.39 -11.93
CA ILE A 289 -11.42 -2.81 -11.47
C ILE A 289 -12.45 -2.42 -12.51
N ARG A 290 -13.02 -3.40 -13.17
CA ARG A 290 -14.16 -3.19 -14.05
C ARG A 290 -15.41 -3.10 -13.19
N PHE A 291 -15.82 -1.89 -12.83
CA PHE A 291 -17.15 -1.68 -12.29
C PHE A 291 -18.15 -2.02 -13.39
N ASN A 292 -18.82 -3.17 -13.30
CA ASN A 292 -19.98 -3.44 -14.15
C ASN A 292 -21.01 -2.36 -13.84
N LYS A 293 -21.15 -1.42 -14.77
CA LYS A 293 -22.17 -0.37 -14.75
C LYS A 293 -23.55 -0.98 -15.01
#